data_ea19ad664719de7ad6b7549b44754390
#
_entry.id   ea19ad664719de7ad6b7549b44754390
#
_cell.length_a   1.000
_cell.length_b   1.000
_cell.length_c   1.000
_cell.angle_alpha   90.00
_cell.angle_beta   90.00
_cell.angle_gamma   90.00
#
_symmetry.space_group_name_H-M   'P 1'
#
loop_
_entity.id
_entity.type
_entity.pdbx_description
1 polymer ?
#
loop_
_entity_poly.entity_id
_entity_poly.type
_entity_poly.pdbx_seq_one_letter_code
_entity_poly.pdbx_strand_id
1 'polypeptide(L)'
;MHIVCMICVQLSFCPDDMRETSKYANEIISVLYEAGDNGLPVRKIALHVFNTCNTLFAPVLIDDVHHDVRIWLKANSQSTDSLVCRCDKRGYYKINTSSQTAQQLMLQFCDDNHEPSLHEEQQNSQPEMGFLFDDML
;
A
#
# COMPACT_ATOMS: atom_id res chain seq x y z
N MET A 1 -38.91 -28.11 3.55
CA MET A 1 -37.77 -28.40 2.64
C MET A 1 -37.34 -27.24 1.75
N HIS A 2 -37.93 -26.07 1.86
CA HIS A 2 -37.52 -24.89 1.07
C HIS A 2 -36.49 -23.98 1.73
N ILE A 3 -36.12 -24.24 2.98
CA ILE A 3 -35.16 -23.39 3.74
C ILE A 3 -33.71 -23.71 3.37
N VAL A 4 -33.43 -24.92 2.91
CA VAL A 4 -32.06 -25.34 2.56
C VAL A 4 -31.59 -24.72 1.24
N CYS A 5 -32.52 -24.35 0.35
CA CYS A 5 -32.17 -23.75 -0.94
C CYS A 5 -31.78 -22.27 -0.86
N MET A 6 -32.29 -21.55 0.15
CA MET A 6 -31.93 -20.13 0.34
C MET A 6 -30.54 -19.94 0.94
N ILE A 7 -30.04 -20.88 1.72
CA ILE A 7 -28.72 -20.83 2.31
C ILE A 7 -27.64 -21.15 1.24
N CYS A 8 -27.94 -22.01 0.27
CA CYS A 8 -27.03 -22.31 -0.83
C CYS A 8 -26.86 -21.16 -1.81
N VAL A 9 -27.88 -20.32 -2.00
CA VAL A 9 -27.78 -19.17 -2.91
C VAL A 9 -26.91 -18.04 -2.31
N GLN A 10 -26.87 -17.92 -0.99
CA GLN A 10 -26.02 -16.93 -0.33
C GLN A 10 -24.54 -17.36 -0.24
N LEU A 11 -24.25 -18.65 -0.36
CA LEU A 11 -22.87 -19.17 -0.42
C LEU A 11 -22.29 -19.14 -1.84
N SER A 12 -23.11 -18.88 -2.85
CA SER A 12 -22.67 -18.72 -4.25
C SER A 12 -22.23 -17.30 -4.59
N PHE A 13 -22.22 -16.38 -3.64
CA PHE A 13 -21.54 -15.13 -3.79
C PHE A 13 -20.04 -15.42 -3.67
N CYS A 14 -19.50 -15.93 -4.77
CA CYS A 14 -18.09 -16.24 -4.88
C CYS A 14 -17.24 -15.00 -4.58
N PRO A 15 -16.27 -15.12 -3.69
CA PRO A 15 -15.30 -14.05 -3.45
C PRO A 15 -14.28 -13.92 -4.58
N ASP A 16 -14.51 -14.51 -5.75
CA ASP A 16 -13.60 -14.41 -6.88
C ASP A 16 -13.48 -12.98 -7.43
N ASP A 17 -14.55 -12.18 -7.32
CA ASP A 17 -14.52 -10.77 -7.70
C ASP A 17 -13.74 -9.91 -6.68
N MET A 18 -13.60 -10.38 -5.44
CA MET A 18 -12.75 -9.72 -4.44
C MET A 18 -11.26 -10.07 -4.56
N ARG A 19 -10.90 -11.16 -5.23
CA ARG A 19 -9.49 -11.54 -5.40
C ARG A 19 -8.79 -10.71 -6.47
N GLU A 20 -9.48 -10.35 -7.54
CA GLU A 20 -8.90 -9.49 -8.57
C GLU A 20 -8.79 -8.03 -8.11
N THR A 21 -9.74 -7.55 -7.31
CA THR A 21 -9.67 -6.21 -6.71
C THR A 21 -8.60 -6.09 -5.63
N SER A 22 -8.14 -7.20 -5.07
CA SER A 22 -7.04 -7.19 -4.10
C SER A 22 -5.64 -7.13 -4.72
N LYS A 23 -5.53 -7.29 -6.03
CA LYS A 23 -4.23 -7.28 -6.73
C LYS A 23 -3.41 -6.01 -6.46
N TYR A 24 -4.07 -4.88 -6.38
CA TYR A 24 -3.44 -3.58 -6.15
C TYR A 24 -3.65 -3.06 -4.72
N ALA A 25 -4.23 -3.85 -3.83
CA ALA A 25 -4.60 -3.39 -2.50
C ALA A 25 -3.39 -2.92 -1.68
N ASN A 26 -2.31 -3.66 -1.70
CA ASN A 26 -1.09 -3.33 -0.97
C ASN A 26 -0.46 -2.03 -1.48
N GLU A 27 -0.38 -1.86 -2.79
CA GLU A 27 0.16 -0.65 -3.42
C GLU A 27 -0.72 0.56 -3.14
N ILE A 28 -2.04 0.40 -3.20
CA ILE A 28 -2.99 1.47 -2.85
C ILE A 28 -2.79 1.92 -1.40
N ILE A 29 -2.68 0.97 -0.48
CA ILE A 29 -2.51 1.25 0.95
C ILE A 29 -1.16 1.92 1.18
N SER A 30 -0.08 1.44 0.57
CA SER A 30 1.26 2.04 0.66
C SER A 30 1.25 3.50 0.19
N VAL A 31 0.66 3.78 -0.95
CA VAL A 31 0.55 5.13 -1.51
C VAL A 31 -0.28 6.06 -0.61
N LEU A 32 -1.38 5.55 -0.05
CA LEU A 32 -2.21 6.31 0.89
C LEU A 32 -1.53 6.53 2.23
N TYR A 33 -0.74 5.57 2.69
CA TYR A 33 0.07 5.70 3.90
C TYR A 33 1.10 6.81 3.76
N GLU A 34 1.82 6.87 2.65
CA GLU A 34 2.77 7.94 2.34
C GLU A 34 2.11 9.31 2.21
N ALA A 35 0.90 9.37 1.68
CA ALA A 35 0.15 10.61 1.54
C ALA A 35 -0.32 11.20 2.86
N GLY A 36 -0.49 10.37 3.89
CA GLY A 36 -0.95 10.78 5.21
C GLY A 36 -2.34 11.42 5.21
N ASP A 37 -2.53 12.40 6.09
CA ASP A 37 -3.83 13.04 6.30
C ASP A 37 -4.31 13.94 5.14
N ASN A 38 -3.40 14.35 4.27
CA ASN A 38 -3.75 15.17 3.11
C ASN A 38 -4.60 14.41 2.07
N GLY A 39 -4.48 13.08 2.05
CA GLY A 39 -5.13 12.24 1.08
C GLY A 39 -4.68 12.49 -0.35
N LEU A 40 -5.12 11.62 -1.26
CA LEU A 40 -4.82 11.71 -2.69
C LEU A 40 -6.08 11.52 -3.53
N PRO A 41 -6.14 12.18 -4.68
CA PRO A 41 -7.19 11.92 -5.66
C PRO A 41 -6.98 10.56 -6.32
N VAL A 42 -8.08 9.89 -6.67
CA VAL A 42 -8.08 8.56 -7.32
C VAL A 42 -7.10 8.48 -8.49
N ARG A 43 -7.05 9.51 -9.31
CA ARG A 43 -6.17 9.56 -10.49
C ARG A 43 -4.69 9.49 -10.13
N LYS A 44 -4.26 10.16 -9.06
CA LYS A 44 -2.88 10.10 -8.58
C LYS A 44 -2.56 8.74 -7.97
N ILE A 45 -3.48 8.18 -7.18
CA ILE A 45 -3.33 6.83 -6.62
C ILE A 45 -3.15 5.82 -7.75
N ALA A 46 -4.01 5.85 -8.76
CA ALA A 46 -3.92 4.96 -9.91
C ALA A 46 -2.60 5.11 -10.68
N LEU A 47 -2.10 6.34 -10.82
CA LEU A 47 -0.82 6.59 -11.48
C LEU A 47 0.37 6.01 -10.70
N HIS A 48 0.38 6.15 -9.37
CA HIS A 48 1.41 5.55 -8.53
C HIS A 48 1.37 4.02 -8.60
N VAL A 49 0.19 3.43 -8.48
CA VAL A 49 0.00 1.97 -8.62
C VAL A 49 0.43 1.50 -10.01
N PHE A 50 0.06 2.21 -11.06
CA PHE A 50 0.49 1.90 -12.42
C PHE A 50 2.01 1.90 -12.55
N ASN A 51 2.68 2.92 -12.05
CA ASN A 51 4.14 3.03 -12.13
C ASN A 51 4.86 1.89 -11.38
N THR A 52 4.28 1.43 -10.27
CA THR A 52 4.83 0.32 -9.49
C THR A 52 4.60 -1.03 -10.17
N CYS A 53 3.41 -1.24 -10.74
CA CYS A 53 3.00 -2.53 -11.29
C CYS A 53 3.35 -2.73 -12.76
N ASN A 54 3.55 -1.63 -13.51
CA ASN A 54 3.86 -1.70 -14.93
C ASN A 54 5.33 -2.03 -15.13
N THR A 55 5.60 -3.26 -15.51
CA THR A 55 6.95 -3.75 -15.79
C THR A 55 7.07 -4.22 -17.24
N LEU A 56 8.30 -4.35 -17.72
CA LEU A 56 8.58 -4.85 -19.07
C LEU A 56 8.02 -6.27 -19.32
N PHE A 57 7.96 -7.07 -18.25
CA PHE A 57 7.49 -8.45 -18.33
C PHE A 57 5.99 -8.61 -18.06
N ALA A 58 5.38 -7.64 -17.41
CA ALA A 58 3.97 -7.62 -17.08
C ALA A 58 3.39 -6.21 -17.36
N PRO A 59 3.20 -5.86 -18.63
CA PRO A 59 2.62 -4.58 -18.97
C PRO A 59 1.15 -4.53 -18.54
N VAL A 60 0.75 -3.42 -17.93
CA VAL A 60 -0.64 -3.14 -17.54
C VAL A 60 -1.12 -1.88 -18.24
N LEU A 61 -2.42 -1.75 -18.42
CA LEU A 61 -3.02 -0.54 -18.99
C LEU A 61 -3.42 0.42 -17.86
N ILE A 62 -3.10 1.68 -18.03
CA ILE A 62 -3.43 2.72 -17.02
C ILE A 62 -4.94 2.84 -16.79
N ASP A 63 -5.75 2.64 -17.81
CA ASP A 63 -7.20 2.72 -17.71
C ASP A 63 -7.78 1.57 -16.87
N ASP A 64 -7.24 0.36 -17.02
CA ASP A 64 -7.63 -0.80 -16.24
C ASP A 64 -7.22 -0.61 -14.76
N VAL A 65 -5.99 -0.16 -14.51
CA VAL A 65 -5.52 0.15 -13.15
C VAL A 65 -6.38 1.23 -12.50
N HIS A 66 -6.72 2.28 -13.24
CA HIS A 66 -7.57 3.36 -12.75
C HIS A 66 -8.99 2.85 -12.40
N HIS A 67 -9.54 1.98 -13.24
CA HIS A 67 -10.84 1.36 -13.00
C HIS A 67 -10.84 0.51 -11.73
N ASP A 68 -9.85 -0.38 -11.58
CA ASP A 68 -9.73 -1.29 -10.44
C ASP A 68 -9.46 -0.52 -9.14
N VAL A 69 -8.57 0.44 -9.15
CA VAL A 69 -8.30 1.34 -8.01
C VAL A 69 -9.57 2.07 -7.57
N ARG A 70 -10.34 2.57 -8.52
CA ARG A 70 -11.60 3.27 -8.24
C ARG A 70 -12.63 2.36 -7.58
N ILE A 71 -12.78 1.13 -8.07
CA ILE A 71 -13.70 0.13 -7.50
C ILE A 71 -13.27 -0.22 -6.10
N TRP A 72 -11.98 -0.50 -5.91
CA TRP A 72 -11.43 -0.87 -4.62
C TRP A 72 -11.62 0.23 -3.56
N LEU A 73 -11.26 1.46 -3.89
CA LEU A 73 -11.44 2.62 -3.01
C LEU A 73 -12.91 2.83 -2.64
N LYS A 74 -13.80 2.69 -3.61
CA LYS A 74 -15.24 2.84 -3.39
C LYS A 74 -15.78 1.75 -2.47
N ALA A 75 -15.36 0.50 -2.67
CA ALA A 75 -15.76 -0.63 -1.83
C ALA A 75 -15.24 -0.50 -0.39
N ASN A 76 -13.99 -0.04 -0.21
CA ASN A 76 -13.33 0.07 1.09
C ASN A 76 -13.54 1.42 1.79
N SER A 77 -14.45 2.27 1.32
CA SER A 77 -14.77 3.57 1.92
C SER A 77 -16.25 3.75 2.26
N GLN A 78 -17.00 2.65 2.37
CA GLN A 78 -18.46 2.72 2.56
C GLN A 78 -18.89 2.90 4.00
N SER A 79 -18.13 2.38 4.95
CA SER A 79 -18.48 2.46 6.37
C SER A 79 -17.49 3.31 7.16
N THR A 80 -17.90 3.73 8.35
CA THR A 80 -17.05 4.50 9.27
C THR A 80 -15.86 3.71 9.78
N ASP A 81 -15.95 2.37 9.79
CA ASP A 81 -14.88 1.46 10.19
C ASP A 81 -14.11 0.88 8.99
N SER A 82 -14.35 1.41 7.81
CA SER A 82 -13.63 1.02 6.59
C SER A 82 -12.16 1.41 6.66
N LEU A 83 -11.34 0.65 5.95
CA LEU A 83 -9.90 0.84 5.85
C LEU A 83 -9.51 2.23 5.33
N VAL A 84 -10.31 2.75 4.40
CA VAL A 84 -10.11 4.03 3.73
C VAL A 84 -11.31 4.93 3.99
N CYS A 85 -11.08 6.21 4.14
CA CYS A 85 -12.14 7.20 4.22
C CYS A 85 -12.01 8.26 3.13
N ARG A 86 -13.14 8.87 2.80
CA ARG A 86 -13.19 10.00 1.87
C ARG A 86 -12.79 11.28 2.60
N CYS A 87 -12.01 12.10 1.93
CA CYS A 87 -11.72 13.45 2.41
C CYS A 87 -12.85 14.42 2.05
N ASP A 88 -12.80 15.62 2.63
CA ASP A 88 -13.74 16.72 2.32
C ASP A 88 -13.70 17.11 0.84
N LYS A 89 -12.56 16.96 0.20
CA LYS A 89 -12.41 17.18 -1.24
C LYS A 89 -12.97 15.99 -2.02
N ARG A 90 -13.85 16.28 -2.97
CA ARG A 90 -14.45 15.27 -3.82
C ARG A 90 -13.39 14.46 -4.58
N GLY A 91 -13.49 13.12 -4.48
CA GLY A 91 -12.58 12.19 -5.16
C GLY A 91 -11.24 12.01 -4.48
N TYR A 92 -11.03 12.56 -3.28
CA TYR A 92 -9.84 12.34 -2.46
C TYR A 92 -10.11 11.27 -1.41
N TYR A 93 -9.11 10.43 -1.19
CA TYR A 93 -9.14 9.34 -0.22
C TYR A 93 -7.91 9.37 0.66
N LYS A 94 -8.06 8.94 1.90
CA LYS A 94 -6.97 8.76 2.86
C LYS A 94 -7.20 7.49 3.68
N ILE A 95 -6.18 7.02 4.37
CA ILE A 95 -6.33 5.92 5.33
C ILE A 95 -7.17 6.40 6.50
N ASN A 96 -8.09 5.55 6.93
CA ASN A 96 -8.94 5.81 8.09
C ASN A 96 -8.19 5.43 9.38
N THR A 97 -7.45 6.37 9.92
CA THR A 97 -6.69 6.18 11.17
C THR A 97 -7.55 5.85 12.39
N SER A 98 -8.85 6.10 12.32
CA SER A 98 -9.80 5.76 13.37
C SER A 98 -10.26 4.30 13.32
N SER A 99 -10.07 3.62 12.19
CA SER A 99 -10.41 2.20 12.03
C SER A 99 -9.39 1.31 12.71
N GLN A 100 -9.85 0.38 13.52
CA GLN A 100 -8.98 -0.63 14.16
C GLN A 100 -8.29 -1.52 13.13
N THR A 101 -8.99 -1.88 12.07
CA THR A 101 -8.45 -2.67 10.96
C THR A 101 -7.33 -1.92 10.24
N ALA A 102 -7.50 -0.62 9.99
CA ALA A 102 -6.47 0.21 9.37
C ALA A 102 -5.25 0.35 10.28
N GLN A 103 -5.44 0.56 11.57
CA GLN A 103 -4.33 0.64 12.53
C GLN A 103 -3.51 -0.65 12.57
N GLN A 104 -4.17 -1.80 12.60
CA GLN A 104 -3.50 -3.10 12.58
C GLN A 104 -2.70 -3.31 11.28
N LEU A 105 -3.26 -2.92 10.16
CA LEU A 105 -2.59 -3.02 8.87
C LEU A 105 -1.39 -2.06 8.76
N MET A 106 -1.52 -0.84 9.28
CA MET A 106 -0.42 0.13 9.31
C MET A 106 0.78 -0.38 10.11
N LEU A 107 0.55 -1.12 11.18
CA LEU A 107 1.64 -1.74 11.95
C LEU A 107 2.44 -2.74 11.10
N GLN A 108 1.79 -3.52 10.26
CA GLN A 108 2.47 -4.44 9.35
C GLN A 108 3.36 -3.70 8.35
N PHE A 109 2.89 -2.59 7.79
CA PHE A 109 3.70 -1.77 6.88
C PHE A 109 4.88 -1.06 7.57
N CYS A 110 4.77 -0.75 8.86
CA CYS A 110 5.88 -0.19 9.62
C CYS A 110 7.01 -1.20 9.81
N ASP A 111 6.68 -2.46 10.04
CA ASP A 111 7.67 -3.51 10.27
C ASP A 111 8.45 -3.86 8.99
N ASP A 112 7.79 -3.86 7.85
CA ASP A 112 8.44 -4.16 6.55
C ASP A 112 9.38 -3.05 6.07
N ASN A 113 9.15 -1.81 6.48
CA ASN A 113 10.01 -0.67 6.15
C ASN A 113 11.13 -0.43 7.17
N HIS A 114 11.15 -1.17 8.27
CA HIS A 114 12.23 -1.17 9.22
C HIS A 114 13.18 -2.33 8.88
N GLU A 115 13.80 -2.29 7.72
CA GLU A 115 15.17 -2.77 7.67
C GLU A 115 15.93 -1.87 8.63
N PRO A 116 16.50 -2.42 9.70
CA PRO A 116 17.54 -1.69 10.37
C PRO A 116 18.61 -1.46 9.32
N SER A 117 18.63 -0.28 8.74
CA SER A 117 19.88 0.23 8.24
C SER A 117 20.78 0.26 9.47
N LEU A 118 21.46 -0.84 9.70
CA LEU A 118 22.70 -0.87 10.39
C LEU A 118 23.62 0.01 9.55
N HIS A 119 23.39 1.31 9.58
CA HIS A 119 24.47 2.23 9.61
C HIS A 119 25.15 1.92 10.95
N GLU A 120 25.90 0.82 10.96
CA GLU A 120 27.13 0.87 11.64
C GLU A 120 27.76 2.17 11.15
N GLU A 121 27.61 3.23 11.92
CA GLU A 121 28.67 4.16 12.04
C GLU A 121 29.86 3.30 12.49
N GLN A 122 30.45 2.66 11.52
CA GLN A 122 31.87 2.51 11.61
C GLN A 122 32.37 3.94 11.67
N GLN A 123 32.45 4.46 12.88
CA GLN A 123 33.53 5.34 13.20
C GLN A 123 34.75 4.56 12.74
N ASN A 124 35.02 4.70 11.48
CA ASN A 124 36.33 4.49 10.95
C ASN A 124 37.19 5.57 11.61
N SER A 125 37.55 5.33 12.86
CA SER A 125 38.81 5.79 13.34
C SER A 125 39.80 5.06 12.45
N GLN A 126 40.08 5.66 11.32
CA GLN A 126 41.22 5.31 10.53
C GLN A 126 42.39 5.39 11.48
N PRO A 127 43.02 4.29 11.83
CA PRO A 127 44.33 4.35 12.36
C PRO A 127 45.10 5.09 11.27
N GLU A 128 45.77 6.14 11.67
CA GLU A 128 46.56 6.98 10.84
C GLU A 128 47.58 6.15 10.07
N MET A 129 47.15 5.61 8.94
CA MET A 129 48.02 4.85 8.02
C MET A 129 48.94 5.78 7.24
N GLY A 130 48.79 7.08 7.41
CA GLY A 130 49.63 8.08 6.78
C GLY A 130 51.05 8.10 7.28
N PHE A 131 51.33 7.60 8.46
CA PHE A 131 52.69 7.61 9.06
C PHE A 131 53.62 6.58 8.48
N LEU A 132 53.13 5.53 7.86
CA LEU A 132 53.97 4.47 7.30
C LEU A 132 54.71 4.89 6.03
N PHE A 133 54.34 5.99 5.42
CA PHE A 133 54.97 6.48 4.19
C PHE A 133 56.01 7.54 4.42
N ASP A 134 56.05 8.19 5.60
CA ASP A 134 57.03 9.19 5.92
C ASP A 134 58.38 8.59 6.35
N ASP A 135 58.42 7.37 6.82
CA ASP A 135 59.63 6.69 7.25
C ASP A 135 60.42 6.06 6.09
N MET A 136 59.89 6.13 4.89
CA MET A 136 60.52 5.56 3.68
C MET A 136 61.36 6.58 2.91
N LEU A 137 61.42 7.75 3.39
CA LEU A 137 62.30 8.79 2.87
C LEU A 137 63.51 8.98 3.80
#